data_dec0d383c4bd554a525705924d026122
#
_entry.id   dec0d383c4bd554a525705924d026122
#
_cell.length_a   1.000
_cell.length_b   1.000
_cell.length_c   1.000
_cell.angle_alpha   90.00
_cell.angle_beta   90.00
_cell.angle_gamma   90.00
#
_symmetry.space_group_name_H-M   'P 1'
#
loop_
_entity.id
_entity.type
_entity.pdbx_description
1 polymer ?
#
loop_
_entity_poly.entity_id
_entity_poly.type
_entity_poly.pdbx_seq_one_letter_code
_entity_poly.pdbx_strand_id
1 'polypeptide(L)'
;MGMILTDEQQAILDGAKGETMAKVMKTLVMFGEAFHAEKMVPVTSRYNHLVTSFGLGVLQPVYDLMQQLIDAGAVSGQKFSADPRPLDPNVPANLLQQLVFKKFMYNKQDFYEGQLEKLGLLNKDAFTCTCYMSEVGNKPEQGEVLSWSESSAVVYANSVLGARCNRNSGIMDIMGSIVGYVPYFGLLTDEGRKATWIVKIETSKKPEAQLLGSAIGMKVMEDVPYVVGLDKWLGTELDDAACTYLKDFGAATASNGAVGLYHIANLTPEAKAQGEALIAEGARVYVIDDAELQRVKDSYPVVWKNRDAKPKLCFMGCPHMSLEQLKTWTDRVEQALAEAGRSKVCIPTVFTAAPAVLKEFDKTPYAARLKKTGVITSYICPLMYMNNPLCGKMPVITSSNKLRTYTTARYYTDDEILVQITKGGARA
;
A
#
# COMPACT_ATOMS: atom_id res chain seq x y z
N MET A 1 -27.91 14.72 -16.04
CA MET A 1 -27.14 15.43 -17.08
C MET A 1 -25.93 14.62 -17.39
N GLY A 2 -25.55 14.48 -18.68
CA GLY A 2 -24.30 13.81 -19.03
C GLY A 2 -23.08 14.63 -18.60
N MET A 3 -21.93 13.98 -18.48
CA MET A 3 -20.66 14.62 -18.14
C MET A 3 -20.25 15.66 -19.19
N ILE A 4 -19.73 16.81 -18.76
CA ILE A 4 -19.23 17.86 -19.66
C ILE A 4 -17.82 17.49 -20.11
N LEU A 5 -17.61 17.32 -21.42
CA LEU A 5 -16.33 17.04 -22.05
C LEU A 5 -15.80 18.27 -22.76
N THR A 6 -14.48 18.45 -22.78
CA THR A 6 -13.82 19.42 -23.64
C THR A 6 -13.83 18.93 -25.11
N ASP A 7 -13.58 19.83 -26.07
CA ASP A 7 -13.51 19.45 -27.49
C ASP A 7 -12.46 18.34 -27.75
N GLU A 8 -11.32 18.39 -27.06
CA GLU A 8 -10.31 17.34 -27.17
C GLU A 8 -10.81 15.99 -26.60
N GLN A 9 -11.45 16.01 -25.45
CA GLN A 9 -12.01 14.80 -24.81
C GLN A 9 -13.11 14.20 -25.69
N GLN A 10 -13.98 15.05 -26.25
CA GLN A 10 -15.02 14.63 -27.18
C GLN A 10 -14.41 14.03 -28.46
N ALA A 11 -13.39 14.66 -29.02
CA ALA A 11 -12.72 14.15 -30.20
C ALA A 11 -12.09 12.75 -29.97
N ILE A 12 -11.53 12.49 -28.76
CA ILE A 12 -11.05 11.15 -28.39
C ILE A 12 -12.21 10.15 -28.34
N LEU A 13 -13.32 10.54 -27.72
CA LEU A 13 -14.54 9.73 -27.62
C LEU A 13 -15.10 9.38 -29.01
N ASP A 14 -15.03 10.33 -29.95
CA ASP A 14 -15.53 10.20 -31.33
C ASP A 14 -14.54 9.46 -32.25
N GLY A 15 -13.38 9.02 -31.70
CA GLY A 15 -12.45 8.16 -32.43
C GLY A 15 -11.25 8.86 -33.09
N ALA A 16 -11.01 10.14 -32.82
CA ALA A 16 -9.86 10.87 -33.41
C ALA A 16 -8.49 10.23 -33.08
N LYS A 17 -8.39 9.48 -31.97
CA LYS A 17 -7.20 8.70 -31.58
C LYS A 17 -7.36 7.18 -31.81
N GLY A 18 -8.30 6.76 -32.66
CA GLY A 18 -8.58 5.38 -33.00
C GLY A 18 -9.65 4.72 -32.10
N GLU A 19 -10.18 3.59 -32.58
CA GLU A 19 -11.30 2.89 -31.97
C GLU A 19 -11.03 2.43 -30.53
N THR A 20 -9.82 1.93 -30.26
CA THR A 20 -9.43 1.47 -28.91
C THR A 20 -9.44 2.63 -27.92
N MET A 21 -8.88 3.79 -28.29
CA MET A 21 -8.88 4.98 -27.44
C MET A 21 -10.29 5.53 -27.21
N ALA A 22 -11.17 5.47 -28.22
CA ALA A 22 -12.57 5.83 -28.07
C ALA A 22 -13.30 4.91 -27.05
N LYS A 23 -13.05 3.61 -27.11
CA LYS A 23 -13.60 2.65 -26.12
C LYS A 23 -13.07 2.92 -24.71
N VAL A 24 -11.78 3.21 -24.54
CA VAL A 24 -11.18 3.57 -23.25
C VAL A 24 -11.83 4.84 -22.70
N MET A 25 -11.94 5.90 -23.52
CA MET A 25 -12.56 7.16 -23.10
C MET A 25 -14.02 6.96 -22.74
N LYS A 26 -14.77 6.22 -23.55
CA LYS A 26 -16.18 5.88 -23.27
C LYS A 26 -16.34 5.16 -21.93
N THR A 27 -15.45 4.22 -21.62
CA THR A 27 -15.47 3.48 -20.34
C THR A 27 -15.26 4.42 -19.17
N LEU A 28 -14.27 5.34 -19.26
CA LEU A 28 -14.02 6.33 -18.21
C LEU A 28 -15.16 7.32 -18.03
N VAL A 29 -15.80 7.75 -19.13
CA VAL A 29 -16.98 8.63 -19.07
C VAL A 29 -18.14 7.91 -18.38
N MET A 30 -18.48 6.70 -18.81
CA MET A 30 -19.55 5.89 -18.18
C MET A 30 -19.27 5.64 -16.69
N PHE A 31 -18.01 5.35 -16.33
CA PHE A 31 -17.60 5.19 -14.95
C PHE A 31 -17.79 6.50 -14.17
N GLY A 32 -17.33 7.62 -14.70
CA GLY A 32 -17.50 8.93 -14.08
C GLY A 32 -18.97 9.33 -13.89
N GLU A 33 -19.83 9.08 -14.89
CA GLU A 33 -21.27 9.34 -14.80
C GLU A 33 -21.93 8.50 -13.69
N ALA A 34 -21.50 7.24 -13.50
CA ALA A 34 -22.01 6.38 -12.43
C ALA A 34 -21.65 6.92 -11.02
N PHE A 35 -20.58 7.71 -10.90
CA PHE A 35 -20.18 8.40 -9.68
C PHE A 35 -20.51 9.90 -9.67
N HIS A 36 -21.40 10.34 -10.55
CA HIS A 36 -21.88 11.73 -10.66
C HIS A 36 -20.77 12.75 -10.92
N ALA A 37 -19.69 12.34 -11.60
CA ALA A 37 -18.65 13.26 -12.03
C ALA A 37 -19.20 14.23 -13.07
N GLU A 38 -18.96 15.52 -12.87
CA GLU A 38 -19.45 16.58 -13.78
C GLU A 38 -18.57 16.76 -15.02
N LYS A 39 -17.28 16.39 -14.90
CA LYS A 39 -16.25 16.59 -15.94
C LYS A 39 -15.10 15.60 -15.79
N MET A 40 -14.25 15.53 -16.84
CA MET A 40 -12.94 14.91 -16.78
C MET A 40 -11.87 15.96 -16.48
N VAL A 41 -10.84 15.58 -15.71
CA VAL A 41 -9.67 16.43 -15.45
C VAL A 41 -8.38 15.74 -15.90
N PRO A 42 -7.34 16.50 -16.32
CA PRO A 42 -6.08 15.92 -16.73
C PRO A 42 -5.37 15.27 -15.55
N VAL A 43 -4.70 14.15 -15.79
CA VAL A 43 -3.68 13.58 -14.91
C VAL A 43 -2.45 14.47 -14.98
N THR A 44 -2.04 15.06 -13.85
CA THR A 44 -0.95 16.07 -13.82
C THR A 44 0.33 15.55 -13.20
N SER A 45 0.29 14.39 -12.54
CA SER A 45 1.47 13.77 -11.95
C SER A 45 2.51 13.39 -13.00
N ARG A 46 3.78 13.49 -12.63
CA ARG A 46 4.90 13.06 -13.49
C ARG A 46 4.88 11.57 -13.80
N TYR A 47 4.45 10.76 -12.82
CA TYR A 47 4.39 9.31 -12.91
C TYR A 47 3.09 8.78 -12.32
N ASN A 48 2.62 7.66 -12.87
CA ASN A 48 1.49 6.92 -12.32
C ASN A 48 1.95 5.70 -11.48
N HIS A 49 1.01 5.03 -10.82
CA HIS A 49 1.29 3.82 -10.04
C HIS A 49 0.13 2.83 -10.19
N LEU A 50 0.42 1.66 -10.76
CA LEU A 50 -0.60 0.74 -11.21
C LEU A 50 -0.54 -0.61 -10.49
N VAL A 51 -1.72 -1.13 -10.15
CA VAL A 51 -1.93 -2.51 -9.74
C VAL A 51 -2.89 -3.20 -10.71
N THR A 52 -2.50 -4.34 -11.27
CA THR A 52 -3.35 -5.06 -12.22
C THR A 52 -3.48 -6.54 -11.85
N SER A 53 -2.52 -7.39 -12.28
CA SER A 53 -2.71 -8.85 -12.23
C SER A 53 -1.65 -9.62 -11.44
N PHE A 54 -0.52 -9.02 -11.09
CA PHE A 54 0.62 -9.71 -10.45
C PHE A 54 1.13 -10.95 -11.23
N GLY A 55 0.81 -11.08 -12.50
CA GLY A 55 1.15 -12.28 -13.27
C GLY A 55 0.32 -13.53 -12.94
N LEU A 56 -0.84 -13.36 -12.26
CA LEU A 56 -1.77 -14.46 -11.95
C LEU A 56 -2.32 -15.12 -13.22
N GLY A 57 -2.11 -16.44 -13.36
CA GLY A 57 -2.53 -17.21 -14.54
C GLY A 57 -4.03 -17.20 -14.81
N VAL A 58 -4.85 -16.98 -13.78
CA VAL A 58 -6.32 -16.96 -13.89
C VAL A 58 -6.89 -15.63 -14.41
N LEU A 59 -6.06 -14.58 -14.54
CA LEU A 59 -6.50 -13.25 -14.95
C LEU A 59 -6.30 -13.00 -16.46
N GLN A 60 -6.56 -13.99 -17.30
CA GLN A 60 -6.39 -13.89 -18.76
C GLN A 60 -7.09 -12.66 -19.36
N PRO A 61 -8.35 -12.27 -18.97
CA PRO A 61 -9.00 -11.07 -19.52
C PRO A 61 -8.21 -9.76 -19.31
N VAL A 62 -7.44 -9.66 -18.22
CA VAL A 62 -6.59 -8.47 -17.97
C VAL A 62 -5.43 -8.43 -18.98
N TYR A 63 -4.78 -9.58 -19.23
CA TYR A 63 -3.71 -9.66 -20.23
C TYR A 63 -4.20 -9.38 -21.65
N ASP A 64 -5.39 -9.89 -21.99
CA ASP A 64 -6.01 -9.65 -23.30
C ASP A 64 -6.33 -8.17 -23.48
N LEU A 65 -6.86 -7.50 -22.47
CA LEU A 65 -7.09 -6.06 -22.48
C LEU A 65 -5.77 -5.28 -22.65
N MET A 66 -4.75 -5.61 -21.86
CA MET A 66 -3.44 -4.96 -21.96
C MET A 66 -2.83 -5.17 -23.35
N GLN A 67 -2.99 -6.37 -23.94
CA GLN A 67 -2.51 -6.64 -25.29
C GLN A 67 -3.26 -5.82 -26.35
N GLN A 68 -4.58 -5.70 -26.24
CA GLN A 68 -5.37 -4.84 -27.13
C GLN A 68 -4.90 -3.37 -27.08
N LEU A 69 -4.58 -2.85 -25.89
CA LEU A 69 -4.02 -1.52 -25.73
C LEU A 69 -2.66 -1.39 -26.41
N ILE A 70 -1.77 -2.37 -26.23
CA ILE A 70 -0.46 -2.42 -26.85
C ILE A 70 -0.57 -2.48 -28.37
N ASP A 71 -1.42 -3.36 -28.91
CA ASP A 71 -1.62 -3.55 -30.35
C ASP A 71 -2.21 -2.30 -31.03
N ALA A 72 -2.96 -1.50 -30.28
CA ALA A 72 -3.46 -0.19 -30.72
C ALA A 72 -2.42 0.93 -30.60
N GLY A 73 -1.19 0.63 -30.17
CA GLY A 73 -0.15 1.63 -29.94
C GLY A 73 -0.39 2.53 -28.73
N ALA A 74 -1.31 2.13 -27.84
CA ALA A 74 -1.57 2.89 -26.62
C ALA A 74 -0.40 2.74 -25.64
N VAL A 75 0.15 3.88 -25.23
CA VAL A 75 1.20 3.96 -24.20
C VAL A 75 0.74 4.98 -23.18
N SER A 76 1.00 4.72 -21.90
CA SER A 76 0.71 5.70 -20.83
C SER A 76 1.41 7.02 -21.13
N GLY A 77 0.69 8.12 -21.02
CA GLY A 77 1.24 9.47 -21.22
C GLY A 77 2.34 9.80 -20.22
N GLN A 78 2.20 9.30 -18.98
CA GLN A 78 3.22 9.30 -17.94
C GLN A 78 3.71 7.88 -17.72
N LYS A 79 5.02 7.69 -17.51
CA LYS A 79 5.54 6.42 -17.04
C LYS A 79 4.94 6.05 -15.69
N PHE A 80 4.98 4.78 -15.33
CA PHE A 80 4.40 4.32 -14.08
C PHE A 80 5.28 3.31 -13.34
N SER A 81 5.13 3.25 -12.02
CA SER A 81 5.56 2.15 -11.17
C SER A 81 4.43 1.15 -10.99
N ALA A 82 4.73 -0.06 -10.55
CA ALA A 82 3.75 -1.13 -10.38
C ALA A 82 3.89 -1.77 -8.99
N ASP A 83 2.88 -2.52 -8.60
CA ASP A 83 2.88 -3.29 -7.35
C ASP A 83 4.03 -4.30 -7.27
N PRO A 84 4.44 -4.68 -6.03
CA PRO A 84 5.56 -5.60 -5.82
C PRO A 84 5.38 -6.93 -6.57
N ARG A 85 6.50 -7.51 -6.98
CA ARG A 85 6.52 -8.85 -7.56
C ARG A 85 6.00 -9.90 -6.58
N PRO A 86 5.33 -10.95 -7.07
CA PRO A 86 4.80 -12.02 -6.23
C PRO A 86 5.87 -13.07 -5.84
N LEU A 87 7.00 -13.11 -6.53
CA LEU A 87 8.02 -14.14 -6.41
C LEU A 87 9.40 -13.57 -6.16
N ASP A 88 10.11 -14.18 -5.21
CA ASP A 88 11.54 -14.00 -4.96
C ASP A 88 12.13 -15.35 -4.52
N PRO A 89 13.14 -15.88 -5.24
CA PRO A 89 13.78 -17.15 -4.88
C PRO A 89 14.42 -17.17 -3.49
N ASN A 90 14.72 -16.02 -2.91
CA ASN A 90 15.31 -15.93 -1.57
C ASN A 90 14.28 -16.20 -0.45
N VAL A 91 12.99 -16.07 -0.72
CA VAL A 91 11.96 -16.32 0.30
C VAL A 91 11.76 -17.82 0.50
N PRO A 92 11.78 -18.32 1.75
CA PRO A 92 11.67 -19.74 2.02
C PRO A 92 10.39 -20.36 1.46
N ALA A 93 10.55 -21.33 0.57
CA ALA A 93 9.45 -22.12 0.02
C ALA A 93 9.97 -23.52 -0.33
N ASN A 94 9.20 -24.57 0.03
CA ASN A 94 9.56 -25.92 -0.36
C ASN A 94 9.28 -26.16 -1.86
N LEU A 95 9.77 -27.28 -2.41
CA LEU A 95 9.65 -27.59 -3.84
C LEU A 95 8.19 -27.59 -4.33
N LEU A 96 7.25 -28.11 -3.53
CA LEU A 96 5.83 -28.14 -3.90
C LEU A 96 5.24 -26.72 -3.94
N GLN A 97 5.57 -25.89 -2.96
CA GLN A 97 5.16 -24.47 -2.93
C GLN A 97 5.71 -23.72 -4.14
N GLN A 98 7.00 -23.92 -4.47
CA GLN A 98 7.62 -23.30 -5.65
C GLN A 98 6.98 -23.76 -6.96
N LEU A 99 6.62 -25.07 -7.07
CA LEU A 99 5.91 -25.58 -8.22
C LEU A 99 4.54 -24.91 -8.39
N VAL A 100 3.78 -24.79 -7.28
CA VAL A 100 2.47 -24.13 -7.29
C VAL A 100 2.61 -22.65 -7.69
N PHE A 101 3.58 -21.93 -7.16
CA PHE A 101 3.84 -20.55 -7.54
C PHE A 101 4.14 -20.41 -9.03
N LYS A 102 5.14 -21.13 -9.54
CA LYS A 102 5.70 -20.91 -10.88
C LYS A 102 4.84 -21.50 -12.00
N LYS A 103 4.18 -22.64 -11.76
CA LYS A 103 3.46 -23.37 -12.83
C LYS A 103 1.95 -23.07 -12.85
N PHE A 104 1.36 -22.70 -11.72
CA PHE A 104 -0.08 -22.56 -11.61
C PHE A 104 -0.53 -21.12 -11.26
N MET A 105 0.11 -20.48 -10.29
CA MET A 105 -0.36 -19.18 -9.83
C MET A 105 0.19 -18.02 -10.66
N TYR A 106 1.51 -17.89 -10.72
CA TYR A 106 2.20 -16.74 -11.33
C TYR A 106 2.91 -17.11 -12.63
N ASN A 107 2.35 -18.05 -13.39
CA ASN A 107 2.93 -18.52 -14.65
C ASN A 107 2.88 -17.48 -15.78
N LYS A 108 2.21 -16.38 -15.58
CA LYS A 108 2.14 -15.23 -16.51
C LYS A 108 3.04 -14.06 -16.11
N GLN A 109 3.88 -14.19 -15.06
CA GLN A 109 4.67 -13.08 -14.53
C GLN A 109 5.56 -12.41 -15.59
N ASP A 110 6.35 -13.21 -16.33
CA ASP A 110 7.25 -12.68 -17.35
C ASP A 110 6.49 -12.02 -18.51
N PHE A 111 5.38 -12.62 -18.92
CA PHE A 111 4.50 -12.05 -19.95
C PHE A 111 3.89 -10.73 -19.50
N TYR A 112 3.41 -10.68 -18.26
CA TYR A 112 2.85 -9.49 -17.63
C TYR A 112 3.87 -8.36 -17.54
N GLU A 113 5.09 -8.63 -17.06
CA GLU A 113 6.16 -7.62 -16.99
C GLU A 113 6.49 -7.06 -18.38
N GLY A 114 6.54 -7.93 -19.42
CA GLY A 114 6.73 -7.50 -20.80
C GLY A 114 5.60 -6.63 -21.35
N GLN A 115 4.37 -6.82 -20.91
CA GLN A 115 3.25 -5.94 -21.24
C GLN A 115 3.37 -4.59 -20.51
N LEU A 116 3.73 -4.58 -19.23
CA LEU A 116 3.96 -3.34 -18.47
C LEU A 116 5.09 -2.49 -19.08
N GLU A 117 6.19 -3.12 -19.50
CA GLU A 117 7.30 -2.42 -20.19
C GLU A 117 6.81 -1.70 -21.45
N LYS A 118 6.00 -2.38 -22.26
CA LYS A 118 5.42 -1.81 -23.50
C LYS A 118 4.43 -0.68 -23.24
N LEU A 119 3.69 -0.76 -22.14
CA LEU A 119 2.70 0.26 -21.74
C LEU A 119 3.32 1.47 -21.03
N GLY A 120 4.59 1.42 -20.63
CA GLY A 120 5.30 2.56 -20.05
C GLY A 120 5.82 2.37 -18.63
N LEU A 121 6.13 1.14 -18.19
CA LEU A 121 6.78 0.89 -16.90
C LEU A 121 8.06 1.74 -16.77
N LEU A 122 8.22 2.37 -15.60
CA LEU A 122 9.32 3.31 -15.35
C LEU A 122 10.70 2.66 -15.49
N ASN A 123 10.90 1.52 -14.83
CA ASN A 123 12.10 0.67 -14.92
C ASN A 123 11.87 -0.67 -14.20
N LYS A 124 12.85 -1.57 -14.28
CA LYS A 124 12.77 -2.92 -13.66
C LYS A 124 12.77 -2.94 -12.13
N ASP A 125 13.12 -1.84 -11.47
CA ASP A 125 13.13 -1.70 -10.03
C ASP A 125 11.89 -0.98 -9.48
N ALA A 126 10.99 -0.54 -10.36
CA ALA A 126 9.78 0.22 -10.03
C ALA A 126 8.61 -0.67 -9.55
N PHE A 127 8.89 -1.85 -9.02
CA PHE A 127 7.90 -2.79 -8.45
C PHE A 127 7.85 -2.66 -6.92
N THR A 128 6.87 -1.88 -6.41
CA THR A 128 6.71 -1.64 -4.97
C THR A 128 5.36 -1.03 -4.66
N CYS A 129 4.84 -1.25 -3.46
CA CYS A 129 3.66 -0.53 -2.94
C CYS A 129 4.03 0.79 -2.23
N THR A 130 5.31 1.15 -2.17
CA THR A 130 5.82 2.41 -1.57
C THR A 130 6.56 3.23 -2.63
N CYS A 131 5.92 3.44 -3.78
CA CYS A 131 6.51 4.08 -4.95
C CYS A 131 7.02 5.52 -4.69
N TYR A 132 6.47 6.18 -3.69
CA TYR A 132 6.80 7.54 -3.25
C TYR A 132 8.11 7.65 -2.46
N MET A 133 8.79 6.55 -2.16
CA MET A 133 10.13 6.58 -1.54
C MET A 133 11.12 7.27 -2.47
N SER A 134 12.06 8.03 -1.90
CA SER A 134 13.05 8.80 -2.66
C SER A 134 13.88 7.93 -3.59
N GLU A 135 14.21 6.72 -3.18
CA GLU A 135 14.98 5.73 -3.92
C GLU A 135 14.21 5.20 -5.14
N VAL A 136 12.88 5.19 -5.09
CA VAL A 136 12.01 4.78 -6.22
C VAL A 136 11.72 5.95 -7.16
N GLY A 137 11.53 7.14 -6.59
CA GLY A 137 11.43 8.41 -7.35
C GLY A 137 10.06 8.69 -7.96
N ASN A 138 9.00 7.97 -7.57
CA ASN A 138 7.63 8.29 -7.98
C ASN A 138 6.90 9.02 -6.83
N LYS A 139 7.33 10.25 -6.55
CA LYS A 139 6.76 11.10 -5.51
C LYS A 139 6.01 12.27 -6.17
N PRO A 140 4.68 12.30 -6.09
CA PRO A 140 3.89 13.42 -6.61
C PRO A 140 4.04 14.67 -5.72
N GLU A 141 3.74 15.82 -6.31
CA GLU A 141 3.66 17.09 -5.63
C GLU A 141 2.25 17.36 -5.08
N GLN A 142 2.16 18.31 -4.15
CA GLN A 142 0.88 18.72 -3.58
C GLN A 142 -0.06 19.27 -4.66
N GLY A 143 -1.31 18.80 -4.66
CA GLY A 143 -2.34 19.22 -5.61
C GLY A 143 -2.32 18.49 -6.95
N GLU A 144 -1.29 17.69 -7.26
CA GLU A 144 -1.29 16.90 -8.49
C GLU A 144 -2.41 15.86 -8.51
N VAL A 145 -3.02 15.71 -9.68
CA VAL A 145 -4.06 14.71 -9.96
C VAL A 145 -3.40 13.42 -10.46
N LEU A 146 -3.72 12.33 -9.78
CA LEU A 146 -3.12 11.01 -10.02
C LEU A 146 -4.12 10.02 -10.63
N SER A 147 -3.60 9.08 -11.41
CA SER A 147 -4.28 7.85 -11.80
C SER A 147 -3.56 6.66 -11.17
N TRP A 148 -3.76 6.46 -9.86
CA TRP A 148 -3.12 5.45 -9.04
C TRP A 148 -4.14 4.47 -8.47
N SER A 149 -3.78 3.21 -8.33
CA SER A 149 -4.70 2.15 -7.91
C SER A 149 -4.29 1.38 -6.65
N GLU A 150 -3.03 1.42 -6.21
CA GLU A 150 -2.61 0.72 -4.99
C GLU A 150 -3.07 1.49 -3.72
N SER A 151 -3.73 0.79 -2.80
CA SER A 151 -4.42 1.41 -1.66
C SER A 151 -3.50 2.15 -0.68
N SER A 152 -2.38 1.57 -0.29
CA SER A 152 -1.46 2.21 0.65
C SER A 152 -0.67 3.34 0.01
N ALA A 153 -0.40 3.28 -1.30
CA ALA A 153 0.22 4.37 -2.03
C ALA A 153 -0.75 5.56 -2.19
N VAL A 154 -2.00 5.29 -2.54
CA VAL A 154 -3.02 6.34 -2.71
C VAL A 154 -3.30 7.08 -1.41
N VAL A 155 -3.54 6.37 -0.31
CA VAL A 155 -3.80 7.03 0.97
C VAL A 155 -2.61 7.87 1.45
N TYR A 156 -1.39 7.43 1.20
CA TYR A 156 -0.19 8.21 1.51
C TYR A 156 -0.06 9.44 0.61
N ALA A 157 -0.27 9.28 -0.69
CA ALA A 157 -0.22 10.40 -1.64
C ALA A 157 -1.26 11.47 -1.31
N ASN A 158 -2.50 11.07 -1.02
CA ASN A 158 -3.56 12.00 -0.62
C ASN A 158 -3.28 12.71 0.69
N SER A 159 -2.83 11.96 1.71
CA SER A 159 -2.77 12.45 3.09
C SER A 159 -1.44 13.14 3.43
N VAL A 160 -0.31 12.51 3.05
CA VAL A 160 1.03 12.97 3.43
C VAL A 160 1.64 13.89 2.38
N LEU A 161 1.38 13.63 1.09
CA LEU A 161 1.89 14.44 0.00
C LEU A 161 0.91 15.51 -0.46
N GLY A 162 -0.38 15.42 -0.09
CA GLY A 162 -1.42 16.37 -0.48
C GLY A 162 -1.80 16.29 -1.96
N ALA A 163 -1.51 15.19 -2.64
CA ALA A 163 -1.96 14.92 -3.99
C ALA A 163 -3.45 14.50 -4.02
N ARG A 164 -4.03 14.30 -5.20
CA ARG A 164 -5.46 14.01 -5.38
C ARG A 164 -5.68 12.74 -6.20
N CYS A 165 -6.27 11.72 -5.58
CA CYS A 165 -6.52 10.42 -6.21
C CYS A 165 -7.74 9.71 -5.59
N ASN A 166 -8.61 9.15 -6.44
CA ASN A 166 -9.74 8.35 -5.97
C ASN A 166 -9.42 6.86 -5.74
N ARG A 167 -8.32 6.33 -6.28
CA ARG A 167 -8.09 4.88 -6.30
C ARG A 167 -9.28 4.15 -6.94
N ASN A 168 -9.51 4.40 -8.24
CA ASN A 168 -10.71 3.88 -8.91
C ASN A 168 -10.67 2.33 -9.06
N SER A 169 -9.64 1.82 -9.71
CA SER A 169 -9.26 0.39 -9.76
C SER A 169 -8.05 0.21 -10.68
N GLY A 170 -7.40 -0.97 -10.66
CA GLY A 170 -6.26 -1.23 -11.55
C GLY A 170 -6.56 -1.00 -13.03
N ILE A 171 -7.75 -1.41 -13.50
CA ILE A 171 -8.16 -1.25 -14.90
C ILE A 171 -8.55 0.20 -15.22
N MET A 172 -9.32 0.86 -14.35
CA MET A 172 -9.70 2.27 -14.57
C MET A 172 -8.49 3.18 -14.55
N ASP A 173 -7.55 2.94 -13.65
CA ASP A 173 -6.38 3.80 -13.51
C ASP A 173 -5.33 3.57 -14.61
N ILE A 174 -5.22 2.35 -15.20
CA ILE A 174 -4.43 2.18 -16.42
C ILE A 174 -5.06 2.89 -17.62
N MET A 175 -6.39 2.85 -17.74
CA MET A 175 -7.13 3.57 -18.76
C MET A 175 -6.95 5.09 -18.60
N GLY A 176 -7.07 5.61 -17.37
CA GLY A 176 -6.81 7.01 -17.05
C GLY A 176 -5.39 7.45 -17.38
N SER A 177 -4.40 6.60 -17.07
CA SER A 177 -2.99 6.83 -17.41
C SER A 177 -2.74 6.91 -18.92
N ILE A 178 -3.44 6.08 -19.71
CA ILE A 178 -3.28 6.03 -21.17
C ILE A 178 -3.96 7.22 -21.83
N VAL A 179 -5.20 7.55 -21.42
CA VAL A 179 -5.95 8.68 -22.00
C VAL A 179 -5.42 10.03 -21.49
N GLY A 180 -4.84 10.05 -20.28
CA GLY A 180 -4.35 11.26 -19.64
C GLY A 180 -5.43 12.03 -18.87
N TYR A 181 -6.62 11.46 -18.66
CA TYR A 181 -7.75 12.08 -17.97
C TYR A 181 -8.41 11.11 -16.98
N VAL A 182 -8.93 11.67 -15.89
CA VAL A 182 -9.73 10.93 -14.88
C VAL A 182 -11.02 11.68 -14.57
N PRO A 183 -12.12 10.99 -14.20
CA PRO A 183 -13.38 11.64 -13.82
C PRO A 183 -13.21 12.43 -12.51
N TYR A 184 -13.76 13.65 -12.48
CA TYR A 184 -13.66 14.58 -11.35
C TYR A 184 -14.78 14.37 -10.34
N PHE A 185 -14.52 13.57 -9.31
CA PHE A 185 -15.45 13.29 -8.20
C PHE A 185 -14.67 12.87 -6.94
N GLY A 186 -15.36 12.65 -5.83
CA GLY A 186 -14.82 12.09 -4.60
C GLY A 186 -13.57 12.83 -4.09
N LEU A 187 -12.47 12.11 -3.84
CA LEU A 187 -11.23 12.69 -3.28
C LEU A 187 -10.47 13.62 -4.23
N LEU A 188 -10.91 13.80 -5.48
CA LEU A 188 -10.40 14.85 -6.35
C LEU A 188 -11.01 16.22 -6.02
N THR A 189 -12.20 16.26 -5.41
CA THR A 189 -12.94 17.49 -5.08
C THR A 189 -12.62 17.97 -3.66
N ASP A 190 -12.74 19.25 -3.39
CA ASP A 190 -12.52 19.79 -2.03
C ASP A 190 -13.62 19.29 -1.08
N GLU A 191 -14.86 19.14 -1.53
CA GLU A 191 -15.95 18.63 -0.71
C GLU A 191 -15.74 17.15 -0.33
N GLY A 192 -15.31 16.30 -1.28
CA GLY A 192 -15.02 14.89 -1.00
C GLY A 192 -13.82 14.65 -0.08
N ARG A 193 -13.03 15.70 0.17
CA ARG A 193 -11.88 15.65 1.10
C ARG A 193 -12.20 16.12 2.50
N LYS A 194 -13.43 16.62 2.76
CA LYS A 194 -13.85 16.98 4.12
C LYS A 194 -13.98 15.75 5.02
N ALA A 195 -13.55 15.93 6.25
CA ALA A 195 -13.60 14.88 7.26
C ALA A 195 -15.01 14.76 7.86
N THR A 196 -15.57 13.57 7.82
CA THR A 196 -16.86 13.22 8.45
C THR A 196 -16.69 12.56 9.82
N TRP A 197 -15.43 12.38 10.24
CA TRP A 197 -15.06 11.88 11.56
C TRP A 197 -13.97 12.74 12.20
N ILE A 198 -14.14 13.02 13.51
CA ILE A 198 -13.08 13.55 14.39
C ILE A 198 -12.57 12.38 15.23
N VAL A 199 -11.31 12.00 15.07
CA VAL A 199 -10.69 10.92 15.83
C VAL A 199 -9.74 11.52 16.86
N LYS A 200 -10.03 11.33 18.15
CA LYS A 200 -9.23 11.86 19.27
C LYS A 200 -8.31 10.79 19.81
N ILE A 201 -7.00 11.05 19.82
CA ILE A 201 -5.99 10.13 20.35
C ILE A 201 -5.66 10.51 21.79
N GLU A 202 -6.11 9.67 22.71
CA GLU A 202 -5.97 9.87 24.17
C GLU A 202 -5.11 8.76 24.82
N THR A 203 -4.21 8.15 24.06
CA THR A 203 -3.32 7.10 24.54
C THR A 203 -2.24 7.63 25.47
N SER A 204 -1.83 6.81 26.46
CA SER A 204 -0.77 7.15 27.43
C SER A 204 0.63 7.12 26.84
N LYS A 205 0.83 6.36 25.75
CA LYS A 205 2.08 6.23 25.01
C LYS A 205 1.83 6.35 23.50
N LYS A 206 2.90 6.56 22.73
CA LYS A 206 2.82 6.55 21.25
C LYS A 206 2.22 5.23 20.79
N PRO A 207 1.04 5.23 20.13
CA PRO A 207 0.44 3.99 19.65
C PRO A 207 1.21 3.43 18.46
N GLU A 208 1.19 2.12 18.25
CA GLU A 208 1.73 1.52 17.05
C GLU A 208 0.92 1.92 15.81
N ALA A 209 1.61 2.34 14.76
CA ALA A 209 1.01 2.85 13.53
C ALA A 209 -0.01 1.88 12.90
N GLN A 210 0.35 0.60 12.81
CA GLN A 210 -0.49 -0.44 12.23
C GLN A 210 -1.74 -0.74 13.09
N LEU A 211 -1.63 -0.69 14.42
CA LEU A 211 -2.74 -0.93 15.32
C LEU A 211 -3.70 0.26 15.35
N LEU A 212 -3.17 1.48 15.45
CA LEU A 212 -3.96 2.70 15.40
C LEU A 212 -4.69 2.84 14.07
N GLY A 213 -3.99 2.63 12.95
CA GLY A 213 -4.60 2.67 11.62
C GLY A 213 -5.71 1.64 11.45
N SER A 214 -5.52 0.42 12.00
CA SER A 214 -6.55 -0.61 12.00
C SER A 214 -7.79 -0.20 12.82
N ALA A 215 -7.61 0.37 14.03
CA ALA A 215 -8.70 0.85 14.85
C ALA A 215 -9.55 1.91 14.12
N ILE A 216 -8.88 2.88 13.48
CA ILE A 216 -9.55 3.91 12.69
C ILE A 216 -10.25 3.29 11.47
N GLY A 217 -9.55 2.50 10.66
CA GLY A 217 -10.12 1.90 9.46
C GLY A 217 -11.37 1.07 9.74
N MET A 218 -11.35 0.22 10.78
CA MET A 218 -12.49 -0.60 11.18
C MET A 218 -13.71 0.23 11.63
N LYS A 219 -13.50 1.44 12.13
CA LYS A 219 -14.56 2.32 12.63
C LYS A 219 -15.07 3.28 11.58
N VAL A 220 -14.15 3.89 10.82
CA VAL A 220 -14.43 4.98 9.88
C VAL A 220 -14.87 4.44 8.52
N MET A 221 -14.43 3.22 8.18
CA MET A 221 -14.66 2.58 6.88
C MET A 221 -14.09 3.39 5.71
N GLU A 222 -14.92 3.88 4.77
CA GLU A 222 -14.51 4.67 3.59
C GLU A 222 -14.47 6.18 3.82
N ASP A 223 -14.96 6.64 4.96
CA ASP A 223 -15.02 8.06 5.29
C ASP A 223 -13.62 8.67 5.53
N VAL A 224 -13.55 9.99 5.53
CA VAL A 224 -12.32 10.74 5.80
C VAL A 224 -12.24 11.10 7.29
N PRO A 225 -11.22 10.65 8.03
CA PRO A 225 -11.00 11.04 9.43
C PRO A 225 -10.09 12.28 9.55
N TYR A 226 -10.43 13.18 10.48
CA TYR A 226 -9.57 14.24 11.00
C TYR A 226 -9.04 13.80 12.39
N VAL A 227 -7.76 13.48 12.48
CA VAL A 227 -7.12 12.90 13.66
C VAL A 227 -6.48 13.99 14.51
N VAL A 228 -6.85 14.08 15.77
CA VAL A 228 -6.38 15.06 16.74
C VAL A 228 -5.57 14.39 17.85
N GLY A 229 -4.48 15.01 18.28
CA GLY A 229 -3.63 14.55 19.38
C GLY A 229 -2.54 13.55 18.99
N LEU A 230 -2.40 13.21 17.68
CA LEU A 230 -1.29 12.38 17.21
C LEU A 230 0.00 13.22 17.01
N ASP A 231 -0.14 14.52 16.77
CA ASP A 231 0.95 15.49 16.66
C ASP A 231 1.81 15.59 17.94
N LYS A 232 1.26 15.32 19.11
CA LYS A 232 2.05 15.23 20.37
C LYS A 232 3.15 14.17 20.33
N TRP A 233 2.98 13.14 19.47
CA TRP A 233 3.91 12.04 19.32
C TRP A 233 4.79 12.12 18.06
N LEU A 234 4.26 12.72 17.00
CA LEU A 234 4.91 12.81 15.70
C LEU A 234 5.51 14.19 15.43
N GLY A 235 5.21 15.20 16.26
CA GLY A 235 5.56 16.58 15.97
C GLY A 235 4.66 17.20 14.90
N THR A 236 5.09 18.36 14.41
CA THR A 236 4.36 19.16 13.42
C THR A 236 5.05 19.21 12.05
N GLU A 237 6.13 18.45 11.88
CA GLU A 237 6.87 18.37 10.62
C GLU A 237 6.87 16.94 10.08
N LEU A 238 6.78 16.81 8.76
CA LEU A 238 6.83 15.53 8.05
C LEU A 238 8.28 15.09 7.83
N ASP A 239 8.98 14.81 8.94
CA ASP A 239 10.31 14.21 8.90
C ASP A 239 10.24 12.72 8.51
N ASP A 240 11.39 12.06 8.34
CA ASP A 240 11.46 10.65 7.95
C ASP A 240 10.77 9.72 8.96
N ALA A 241 10.80 10.03 10.24
CA ALA A 241 10.16 9.24 11.29
C ALA A 241 8.63 9.37 11.23
N ALA A 242 8.11 10.59 11.08
CA ALA A 242 6.69 10.86 10.91
C ALA A 242 6.17 10.24 9.59
N CYS A 243 6.88 10.42 8.49
CA CYS A 243 6.55 9.84 7.18
C CYS A 243 6.51 8.31 7.23
N THR A 244 7.49 7.68 7.90
CA THR A 244 7.52 6.22 8.11
C THR A 244 6.33 5.74 8.93
N TYR A 245 6.00 6.43 10.02
CA TYR A 245 4.83 6.12 10.83
C TYR A 245 3.53 6.24 10.02
N LEU A 246 3.35 7.35 9.32
CA LEU A 246 2.14 7.63 8.54
C LEU A 246 1.98 6.68 7.34
N LYS A 247 3.08 6.17 6.77
CA LYS A 247 3.07 5.13 5.76
C LYS A 247 2.41 3.84 6.28
N ASP A 248 2.82 3.38 7.45
CA ASP A 248 2.30 2.16 8.07
C ASP A 248 0.87 2.35 8.61
N PHE A 249 0.60 3.52 9.20
CA PHE A 249 -0.72 3.95 9.62
C PHE A 249 -1.72 3.97 8.46
N GLY A 250 -1.37 4.64 7.36
CA GLY A 250 -2.24 4.74 6.18
C GLY A 250 -2.52 3.38 5.53
N ALA A 251 -1.52 2.51 5.44
CA ALA A 251 -1.74 1.17 4.91
C ALA A 251 -2.73 0.35 5.76
N ALA A 252 -2.73 0.53 7.08
CA ALA A 252 -3.67 -0.12 7.97
C ALA A 252 -5.07 0.50 7.89
N THR A 253 -5.22 1.82 7.80
CA THR A 253 -6.53 2.47 7.61
C THR A 253 -7.18 2.04 6.31
N ALA A 254 -6.41 2.01 5.21
CA ALA A 254 -6.91 1.63 3.90
C ALA A 254 -7.30 0.14 3.80
N SER A 255 -6.62 -0.75 4.52
CA SER A 255 -6.86 -2.20 4.45
C SER A 255 -7.91 -2.70 5.43
N ASN A 256 -8.10 -2.06 6.56
CA ASN A 256 -9.08 -2.45 7.58
C ASN A 256 -10.42 -1.70 7.45
N GLY A 257 -10.45 -0.65 6.66
CA GLY A 257 -11.61 0.03 6.14
C GLY A 257 -11.49 0.17 4.63
N ALA A 258 -11.67 1.37 4.13
CA ALA A 258 -11.36 1.74 2.76
C ALA A 258 -10.92 3.22 2.71
N VAL A 259 -10.33 3.70 3.80
CA VAL A 259 -9.86 5.09 3.95
C VAL A 259 -8.89 5.42 2.82
N GLY A 260 -9.25 6.39 1.99
CA GLY A 260 -8.42 6.88 0.89
C GLY A 260 -7.69 8.18 1.19
N LEU A 261 -8.07 8.85 2.28
CA LEU A 261 -7.51 10.11 2.78
C LEU A 261 -7.73 10.20 4.28
N TYR A 262 -6.74 10.68 5.00
CA TYR A 262 -6.85 11.12 6.40
C TYR A 262 -6.15 12.47 6.59
N HIS A 263 -6.63 13.24 7.54
CA HIS A 263 -5.98 14.48 8.01
C HIS A 263 -5.42 14.27 9.41
N ILE A 264 -4.18 14.66 9.66
CA ILE A 264 -3.61 14.71 11.00
C ILE A 264 -3.45 16.19 11.38
N ALA A 265 -4.15 16.62 12.42
CA ALA A 265 -4.09 17.99 12.93
C ALA A 265 -2.64 18.45 13.12
N ASN A 266 -2.34 19.65 12.67
CA ASN A 266 -1.03 20.31 12.76
C ASN A 266 0.13 19.62 11.97
N LEU A 267 -0.12 18.51 11.25
CA LEU A 267 0.94 17.73 10.62
C LEU A 267 0.78 17.55 9.11
N THR A 268 -0.35 17.04 8.63
CA THR A 268 -0.53 16.79 7.18
C THR A 268 -0.80 18.09 6.42
N PRO A 269 -0.41 18.21 5.12
CA PRO A 269 -0.41 19.46 4.40
C PRO A 269 -1.75 20.20 4.42
N GLU A 270 -2.86 19.52 4.13
CA GLU A 270 -4.18 20.14 4.13
C GLU A 270 -4.64 20.53 5.54
N ALA A 271 -4.35 19.68 6.55
CA ALA A 271 -4.68 20.00 7.94
C ALA A 271 -3.87 21.20 8.46
N LYS A 272 -2.60 21.36 8.05
CA LYS A 272 -1.81 22.57 8.36
C LYS A 272 -2.38 23.82 7.68
N ALA A 273 -2.84 23.68 6.44
CA ALA A 273 -3.32 24.83 5.66
C ALA A 273 -4.73 25.29 6.06
N GLN A 274 -5.62 24.36 6.37
CA GLN A 274 -7.06 24.64 6.53
C GLN A 274 -7.59 24.38 7.95
N GLY A 275 -6.85 23.59 8.76
CA GLY A 275 -7.23 23.27 10.13
C GLY A 275 -8.62 22.62 10.20
N GLU A 276 -9.42 23.09 11.15
CA GLU A 276 -10.78 22.57 11.40
C GLU A 276 -11.80 22.89 10.29
N ALA A 277 -11.46 23.77 9.33
CA ALA A 277 -12.33 24.01 8.16
C ALA A 277 -12.50 22.76 7.25
N LEU A 278 -11.60 21.77 7.41
CA LEU A 278 -11.73 20.47 6.78
C LEU A 278 -12.79 19.58 7.43
N ILE A 279 -13.31 19.92 8.61
CA ILE A 279 -14.29 19.09 9.32
C ILE A 279 -15.67 19.47 8.81
N ALA A 280 -16.41 18.46 8.29
CA ALA A 280 -17.77 18.65 7.84
C ALA A 280 -18.71 18.90 9.03
N GLU A 281 -19.78 19.65 8.81
CA GLU A 281 -20.83 19.83 9.79
C GLU A 281 -21.42 18.47 10.20
N GLY A 282 -21.63 18.25 11.50
CA GLY A 282 -22.15 16.98 12.02
C GLY A 282 -21.16 15.83 12.02
N ALA A 283 -19.85 16.08 11.88
CA ALA A 283 -18.82 15.04 11.95
C ALA A 283 -18.93 14.23 13.24
N ARG A 284 -18.84 12.91 13.10
CA ARG A 284 -18.91 11.94 14.22
C ARG A 284 -17.62 11.94 15.02
N VAL A 285 -17.68 11.62 16.29
CA VAL A 285 -16.48 11.57 17.16
C VAL A 285 -16.14 10.11 17.51
N TYR A 286 -14.86 9.79 17.43
CA TYR A 286 -14.29 8.52 17.89
C TYR A 286 -13.08 8.80 18.77
N VAL A 287 -13.13 8.31 20.03
CA VAL A 287 -12.02 8.43 20.98
C VAL A 287 -11.25 7.12 21.02
N ILE A 288 -9.94 7.22 20.95
CA ILE A 288 -9.02 6.07 21.01
C ILE A 288 -8.05 6.28 22.17
N ASP A 289 -8.28 5.54 23.24
CA ASP A 289 -7.40 5.39 24.40
C ASP A 289 -6.69 4.03 24.39
N ASP A 290 -5.91 3.72 25.41
CA ASP A 290 -5.20 2.45 25.54
C ASP A 290 -6.16 1.25 25.62
N ALA A 291 -7.33 1.42 26.27
CA ALA A 291 -8.32 0.36 26.40
C ALA A 291 -8.98 0.04 25.05
N GLU A 292 -9.29 1.05 24.25
CA GLU A 292 -9.84 0.87 22.91
C GLU A 292 -8.84 0.20 21.98
N LEU A 293 -7.56 0.58 22.01
CA LEU A 293 -6.51 -0.11 21.24
C LEU A 293 -6.38 -1.57 21.64
N GLN A 294 -6.43 -1.87 22.93
CA GLN A 294 -6.37 -3.25 23.41
C GLN A 294 -7.61 -4.03 22.95
N ARG A 295 -8.80 -3.45 23.08
CA ARG A 295 -10.06 -4.06 22.59
C ARG A 295 -9.98 -4.40 21.09
N VAL A 296 -9.45 -3.47 20.28
CA VAL A 296 -9.27 -3.70 18.84
C VAL A 296 -8.31 -4.85 18.60
N LYS A 297 -7.14 -4.84 19.25
CA LYS A 297 -6.14 -5.92 19.14
C LYS A 297 -6.74 -7.29 19.52
N ASP A 298 -7.48 -7.35 20.60
CA ASP A 298 -8.11 -8.60 21.09
C ASP A 298 -9.24 -9.10 20.18
N SER A 299 -9.83 -8.23 19.38
CA SER A 299 -10.85 -8.57 18.40
C SER A 299 -10.30 -9.28 17.15
N TYR A 300 -8.98 -9.29 16.94
CA TYR A 300 -8.40 -9.87 15.73
C TYR A 300 -8.58 -11.40 15.69
N PRO A 301 -9.15 -11.94 14.62
CA PRO A 301 -9.35 -13.37 14.49
C PRO A 301 -8.03 -14.11 14.36
N VAL A 302 -7.89 -15.24 15.04
CA VAL A 302 -6.84 -16.21 14.77
C VAL A 302 -7.43 -17.33 13.92
N VAL A 303 -7.13 -17.29 12.63
CA VAL A 303 -7.68 -18.20 11.62
C VAL A 303 -6.80 -19.43 11.38
N TRP A 304 -5.75 -19.63 12.15
CA TRP A 304 -4.92 -20.82 12.06
C TRP A 304 -5.73 -22.08 12.45
N LYS A 305 -5.54 -23.18 11.72
CA LYS A 305 -6.19 -24.46 12.04
C LYS A 305 -5.90 -24.94 13.49
N ASN A 306 -4.64 -24.76 13.92
CA ASN A 306 -4.24 -24.91 15.31
C ASN A 306 -3.82 -23.54 15.85
N ARG A 307 -4.62 -22.97 16.77
CA ARG A 307 -4.38 -21.65 17.33
C ARG A 307 -3.08 -21.53 18.12
N ASP A 308 -2.61 -22.65 18.67
CA ASP A 308 -1.39 -22.75 19.49
C ASP A 308 -0.16 -23.24 18.65
N ALA A 309 -0.29 -23.29 17.32
CA ALA A 309 0.81 -23.67 16.47
C ALA A 309 2.00 -22.72 16.65
N LYS A 310 3.21 -23.26 16.63
CA LYS A 310 4.42 -22.44 16.63
C LYS A 310 4.56 -21.73 15.27
N PRO A 311 4.91 -20.44 15.26
CA PRO A 311 5.18 -19.72 14.02
C PRO A 311 6.25 -20.41 13.17
N LYS A 312 6.04 -20.46 11.87
CA LYS A 312 6.97 -21.04 10.89
C LYS A 312 7.63 -20.00 10.00
N LEU A 313 7.08 -18.80 9.95
CA LEU A 313 7.57 -17.71 9.12
C LEU A 313 7.10 -16.38 9.72
N CYS A 314 7.96 -15.37 9.67
CA CYS A 314 7.62 -14.00 10.00
C CYS A 314 7.78 -13.14 8.74
N PHE A 315 6.76 -12.36 8.39
CA PHE A 315 6.83 -11.32 7.38
C PHE A 315 6.72 -9.93 8.02
N MET A 316 7.66 -9.05 7.70
CA MET A 316 7.67 -7.64 8.03
C MET A 316 7.76 -6.81 6.74
N GLY A 317 7.14 -5.62 6.73
CA GLY A 317 7.19 -4.74 5.57
C GLY A 317 6.00 -4.89 4.62
N CYS A 318 4.79 -4.90 5.15
CA CYS A 318 3.57 -4.72 4.38
C CYS A 318 2.78 -3.52 4.95
N PRO A 319 3.00 -2.30 4.36
CA PRO A 319 3.70 -1.96 3.11
C PRO A 319 5.22 -2.09 3.21
N HIS A 320 5.91 -2.08 2.06
CA HIS A 320 7.36 -2.17 1.97
C HIS A 320 8.08 -1.21 2.93
N MET A 321 9.15 -1.69 3.57
CA MET A 321 9.93 -0.92 4.54
C MET A 321 10.73 0.19 3.85
N SER A 322 10.88 1.33 4.54
CA SER A 322 11.81 2.38 4.15
C SER A 322 13.26 1.97 4.48
N LEU A 323 14.22 2.71 3.91
CA LEU A 323 15.64 2.52 4.23
C LEU A 323 15.91 2.69 5.74
N GLU A 324 15.27 3.69 6.35
CA GLU A 324 15.40 3.96 7.78
C GLU A 324 14.76 2.86 8.64
N GLN A 325 13.62 2.31 8.23
CA GLN A 325 13.04 1.15 8.91
C GLN A 325 13.97 -0.07 8.86
N LEU A 326 14.60 -0.36 7.73
CA LEU A 326 15.55 -1.46 7.63
C LEU A 326 16.75 -1.30 8.59
N LYS A 327 17.27 -0.08 8.72
CA LYS A 327 18.34 0.23 9.67
C LYS A 327 17.89 0.07 11.12
N THR A 328 16.79 0.71 11.49
CA THR A 328 16.22 0.65 12.84
C THR A 328 15.89 -0.79 13.25
N TRP A 329 15.27 -1.56 12.36
CA TRP A 329 14.98 -2.97 12.63
C TRP A 329 16.24 -3.83 12.72
N THR A 330 17.31 -3.51 12.00
CA THR A 330 18.60 -4.19 12.15
C THR A 330 19.12 -4.04 13.59
N ASP A 331 19.15 -2.81 14.12
CA ASP A 331 19.59 -2.53 15.48
C ASP A 331 18.70 -3.24 16.51
N ARG A 332 17.37 -3.16 16.36
CA ARG A 332 16.40 -3.80 17.26
C ARG A 332 16.54 -5.33 17.28
N VAL A 333 16.73 -5.96 16.12
CA VAL A 333 16.92 -7.43 16.03
C VAL A 333 18.23 -7.85 16.67
N GLU A 334 19.32 -7.14 16.41
CA GLU A 334 20.63 -7.45 17.05
C GLU A 334 20.57 -7.31 18.56
N GLN A 335 19.98 -6.23 19.07
CA GLN A 335 19.79 -6.02 20.49
C GLN A 335 18.97 -7.16 21.12
N ALA A 336 17.81 -7.47 20.54
CA ALA A 336 16.92 -8.52 21.05
C ALA A 336 17.56 -9.92 21.00
N LEU A 337 18.40 -10.20 19.98
CA LEU A 337 19.18 -11.44 19.91
C LEU A 337 20.26 -11.50 21.01
N ALA A 338 20.98 -10.40 21.24
CA ALA A 338 21.99 -10.32 22.32
C ALA A 338 21.33 -10.55 23.69
N GLU A 339 20.19 -9.92 23.99
CA GLU A 339 19.41 -10.11 25.21
C GLU A 339 18.90 -11.55 25.35
N ALA A 340 18.61 -12.23 24.25
CA ALA A 340 18.20 -13.64 24.23
C ALA A 340 19.37 -14.63 24.26
N GLY A 341 20.62 -14.17 24.25
CA GLY A 341 21.82 -15.01 24.18
C GLY A 341 21.93 -15.78 22.85
N ARG A 342 21.45 -15.23 21.76
CA ARG A 342 21.41 -15.86 20.43
C ARG A 342 22.14 -15.01 19.39
N SER A 343 22.60 -15.65 18.32
CA SER A 343 23.22 -14.97 17.19
C SER A 343 22.31 -14.89 15.95
N LYS A 344 21.24 -15.70 15.91
CA LYS A 344 20.32 -15.77 14.76
C LYS A 344 18.87 -15.90 15.23
N VAL A 345 17.96 -15.38 14.40
CA VAL A 345 16.52 -15.56 14.57
C VAL A 345 16.16 -17.04 14.59
N CYS A 346 15.17 -17.41 15.39
CA CYS A 346 14.77 -18.80 15.61
C CYS A 346 13.69 -19.31 14.64
N ILE A 347 13.09 -18.40 13.87
CA ILE A 347 12.18 -18.72 12.78
C ILE A 347 12.60 -17.92 11.53
N PRO A 348 12.39 -18.44 10.32
CA PRO A 348 12.63 -17.68 9.10
C PRO A 348 11.88 -16.35 9.17
N THR A 349 12.62 -15.27 8.97
CA THR A 349 12.08 -13.89 9.07
C THR A 349 12.46 -13.15 7.80
N VAL A 350 11.48 -12.55 7.16
CA VAL A 350 11.62 -11.84 5.88
C VAL A 350 11.21 -10.39 6.06
N PHE A 351 12.10 -9.47 5.75
CA PHE A 351 11.84 -8.04 5.65
C PHE A 351 11.66 -7.66 4.18
N THR A 352 10.54 -7.03 3.85
CA THR A 352 10.24 -6.66 2.46
C THR A 352 10.36 -5.16 2.24
N ALA A 353 11.07 -4.80 1.17
CA ALA A 353 11.28 -3.41 0.76
C ALA A 353 11.36 -3.31 -0.78
N ALA A 354 11.21 -2.10 -1.32
CA ALA A 354 11.34 -1.87 -2.75
C ALA A 354 12.73 -2.29 -3.26
N PRO A 355 12.85 -2.80 -4.50
CA PRO A 355 14.16 -3.15 -5.08
C PRO A 355 15.17 -2.00 -5.02
N ALA A 356 14.72 -0.76 -5.28
CA ALA A 356 15.56 0.43 -5.20
C ALA A 356 16.04 0.71 -3.77
N VAL A 357 15.16 0.55 -2.77
CA VAL A 357 15.52 0.69 -1.34
C VAL A 357 16.52 -0.39 -0.91
N LEU A 358 16.32 -1.64 -1.34
CA LEU A 358 17.26 -2.73 -1.04
C LEU A 358 18.65 -2.47 -1.63
N LYS A 359 18.72 -1.92 -2.85
CA LYS A 359 20.01 -1.53 -3.47
C LYS A 359 20.75 -0.47 -2.65
N GLU A 360 20.06 0.50 -2.09
CA GLU A 360 20.67 1.50 -1.21
C GLU A 360 21.01 0.90 0.16
N PHE A 361 20.18 0.04 0.71
CA PHE A 361 20.46 -0.66 1.95
C PHE A 361 21.73 -1.54 1.85
N ASP A 362 21.89 -2.26 0.74
CA ASP A 362 23.06 -3.13 0.49
C ASP A 362 24.41 -2.39 0.47
N LYS A 363 24.39 -1.07 0.22
CA LYS A 363 25.59 -0.21 0.31
C LYS A 363 25.96 0.17 1.76
N THR A 364 25.06 -0.09 2.71
CA THR A 364 25.26 0.28 4.12
C THR A 364 25.86 -0.85 4.94
N PRO A 365 26.55 -0.54 6.06
CA PRO A 365 27.01 -1.57 7.00
C PRO A 365 25.88 -2.41 7.58
N TYR A 366 24.65 -1.88 7.62
CA TYR A 366 23.46 -2.53 8.17
C TYR A 366 23.09 -3.80 7.41
N ALA A 367 23.26 -3.85 6.09
CA ALA A 367 22.94 -5.03 5.31
C ALA A 367 23.73 -6.27 5.75
N ALA A 368 25.06 -6.12 5.94
CA ALA A 368 25.90 -7.21 6.43
C ALA A 368 25.54 -7.61 7.87
N ARG A 369 25.19 -6.65 8.72
CA ARG A 369 24.74 -6.88 10.11
C ARG A 369 23.42 -7.66 10.11
N LEU A 370 22.41 -7.19 9.39
CA LEU A 370 21.10 -7.85 9.29
C LEU A 370 21.24 -9.29 8.78
N LYS A 371 22.02 -9.49 7.72
CA LYS A 371 22.28 -10.83 7.16
C LYS A 371 22.89 -11.80 8.18
N LYS A 372 23.78 -11.33 9.08
CA LYS A 372 24.36 -12.15 10.16
C LYS A 372 23.30 -12.66 11.13
N THR A 373 22.22 -11.90 11.36
CA THR A 373 21.12 -12.30 12.22
C THR A 373 20.24 -13.41 11.63
N GLY A 374 20.42 -13.75 10.35
CA GLY A 374 19.60 -14.73 9.64
C GLY A 374 18.30 -14.19 9.09
N VAL A 375 18.04 -12.88 9.20
CA VAL A 375 16.91 -12.20 8.55
C VAL A 375 17.19 -12.11 7.05
N ILE A 376 16.16 -12.35 6.25
CA ILE A 376 16.18 -12.34 4.79
C ILE A 376 15.54 -11.02 4.32
N THR A 377 16.19 -10.31 3.41
CA THR A 377 15.58 -9.19 2.70
C THR A 377 14.95 -9.65 1.39
N SER A 378 13.81 -9.09 1.01
CA SER A 378 13.08 -9.45 -0.21
C SER A 378 12.29 -8.27 -0.75
N TYR A 379 12.00 -8.31 -2.05
CA TYR A 379 11.16 -7.33 -2.75
C TYR A 379 9.75 -7.84 -3.06
N ILE A 380 9.36 -9.01 -2.53
CA ILE A 380 8.05 -9.58 -2.84
C ILE A 380 6.89 -8.85 -2.15
N CYS A 381 5.70 -9.09 -2.69
CA CYS A 381 4.45 -8.84 -1.98
C CYS A 381 4.13 -10.01 -1.05
N PRO A 382 4.17 -9.84 0.29
CA PRO A 382 3.82 -10.92 1.22
C PRO A 382 2.40 -11.44 1.04
N LEU A 383 1.45 -10.57 0.60
CA LEU A 383 0.08 -10.97 0.28
C LEU A 383 0.06 -12.04 -0.81
N MET A 384 0.85 -11.83 -1.87
CA MET A 384 0.90 -12.77 -3.01
C MET A 384 1.55 -14.09 -2.61
N TYR A 385 2.57 -14.07 -1.75
CA TYR A 385 3.13 -15.29 -1.18
C TYR A 385 2.07 -16.09 -0.39
N MET A 386 1.30 -15.41 0.47
CA MET A 386 0.29 -16.04 1.31
C MET A 386 -0.94 -16.53 0.53
N ASN A 387 -1.20 -16.03 -0.68
CA ASN A 387 -2.28 -16.50 -1.54
C ASN A 387 -2.05 -17.94 -2.06
N ASN A 388 -0.82 -18.47 -2.00
CA ASN A 388 -0.58 -19.88 -2.29
C ASN A 388 -1.33 -20.75 -1.28
N PRO A 389 -2.19 -21.71 -1.70
CA PRO A 389 -2.98 -22.55 -0.81
C PRO A 389 -2.17 -23.34 0.22
N LEU A 390 -0.91 -23.63 -0.09
CA LEU A 390 0.02 -24.32 0.81
C LEU A 390 0.64 -23.36 1.82
N CYS A 391 1.02 -22.14 1.38
CA CYS A 391 1.55 -21.11 2.25
C CYS A 391 0.48 -20.50 3.16
N GLY A 392 -0.73 -20.31 2.65
CA GLY A 392 -1.88 -19.81 3.41
C GLY A 392 -2.33 -20.72 4.57
N LYS A 393 -1.87 -21.98 4.61
CA LYS A 393 -2.09 -22.90 5.74
C LYS A 393 -0.97 -22.86 6.78
N MET A 394 0.12 -22.14 6.52
CA MET A 394 1.24 -22.04 7.44
C MET A 394 0.91 -21.04 8.57
N PRO A 395 1.38 -21.29 9.81
CA PRO A 395 1.31 -20.29 10.88
C PRO A 395 2.36 -19.19 10.63
N VAL A 396 1.93 -18.13 9.96
CA VAL A 396 2.74 -16.94 9.65
C VAL A 396 2.38 -15.82 10.61
N ILE A 397 3.39 -15.09 11.10
CA ILE A 397 3.23 -13.92 11.96
C ILE A 397 3.69 -12.64 11.27
N THR A 398 3.13 -11.51 11.69
CA THR A 398 3.42 -10.20 11.12
C THR A 398 3.05 -9.08 12.08
N SER A 399 3.68 -7.92 11.97
CA SER A 399 3.17 -6.67 12.58
C SER A 399 2.38 -5.81 11.58
N SER A 400 2.07 -6.35 10.39
CA SER A 400 1.23 -5.67 9.40
C SER A 400 -0.24 -6.04 9.55
N ASN A 401 -1.07 -5.04 9.83
CA ASN A 401 -2.52 -5.21 9.80
C ASN A 401 -3.06 -5.41 8.38
N LYS A 402 -2.40 -4.86 7.36
CA LYS A 402 -2.76 -5.14 5.96
C LYS A 402 -2.58 -6.63 5.63
N LEU A 403 -1.43 -7.22 5.99
CA LEU A 403 -1.20 -8.66 5.75
C LEU A 403 -2.16 -9.53 6.55
N ARG A 404 -2.42 -9.20 7.82
CA ARG A 404 -3.40 -9.91 8.66
C ARG A 404 -4.81 -9.86 8.06
N THR A 405 -5.25 -8.70 7.57
CA THR A 405 -6.63 -8.53 7.08
C THR A 405 -6.92 -9.39 5.85
N TYR A 406 -5.95 -9.52 4.95
CA TYR A 406 -6.14 -10.21 3.67
C TYR A 406 -5.66 -11.66 3.65
N THR A 407 -5.04 -12.16 4.74
CA THR A 407 -4.46 -13.50 4.78
C THR A 407 -4.71 -14.19 6.12
N THR A 408 -4.13 -15.37 6.29
CA THR A 408 -4.13 -16.11 7.56
C THR A 408 -3.00 -15.69 8.50
N ALA A 409 -2.19 -14.69 8.16
CA ALA A 409 -1.13 -14.20 9.04
C ALA A 409 -1.70 -13.65 10.35
N ARG A 410 -1.08 -14.01 11.47
CA ARG A 410 -1.47 -13.52 12.79
C ARG A 410 -0.71 -12.25 13.13
N TYR A 411 -1.45 -11.24 13.59
CA TYR A 411 -0.87 -9.97 14.04
C TYR A 411 -0.21 -10.10 15.40
N TYR A 412 0.95 -9.49 15.51
CA TYR A 412 1.69 -9.23 16.74
C TYR A 412 2.24 -7.81 16.70
N THR A 413 2.35 -7.13 17.84
CA THR A 413 3.04 -5.85 17.92
C THR A 413 4.53 -6.00 17.59
N ASP A 414 5.20 -4.90 17.28
CA ASP A 414 6.62 -4.92 16.93
C ASP A 414 7.48 -5.56 18.04
N ASP A 415 7.19 -5.25 19.31
CA ASP A 415 7.91 -5.84 20.45
C ASP A 415 7.59 -7.34 20.60
N GLU A 416 6.33 -7.73 20.39
CA GLU A 416 5.97 -9.15 20.38
C GLU A 416 6.63 -9.91 19.24
N ILE A 417 6.75 -9.30 18.04
CA ILE A 417 7.51 -9.89 16.92
C ILE A 417 8.96 -10.15 17.32
N LEU A 418 9.63 -9.19 17.94
CA LEU A 418 11.02 -9.39 18.41
C LEU A 418 11.13 -10.59 19.36
N VAL A 419 10.20 -10.73 20.32
CA VAL A 419 10.15 -11.89 21.21
C VAL A 419 9.94 -13.19 20.43
N GLN A 420 9.01 -13.21 19.48
CA GLN A 420 8.71 -14.40 18.67
C GLN A 420 9.93 -14.85 17.85
N ILE A 421 10.62 -13.93 17.17
CA ILE A 421 11.74 -14.26 16.29
C ILE A 421 13.05 -14.53 17.03
N THR A 422 13.18 -14.08 18.30
CA THR A 422 14.43 -14.27 19.07
C THR A 422 14.33 -15.32 20.16
N LYS A 423 13.17 -15.45 20.83
CA LYS A 423 12.99 -16.39 21.96
C LYS A 423 12.16 -17.63 21.58
N GLY A 424 11.52 -17.64 20.39
CA GLY A 424 10.80 -18.82 19.90
C GLY A 424 9.45 -19.06 20.55
N GLY A 425 8.70 -18.01 20.86
CA GLY A 425 7.30 -18.12 21.32
C GLY A 425 7.15 -18.77 22.69
N ALA A 426 8.09 -18.55 23.60
CA ALA A 426 7.85 -18.76 25.03
C ALA A 426 6.66 -17.83 25.42
N ARG A 427 5.59 -18.40 25.96
CA ARG A 427 4.46 -17.63 26.51
C ARG A 427 5.03 -16.59 27.48
N ALA A 428 4.77 -15.29 27.23
CA ALA A 428 4.92 -14.27 28.24
C ALA A 428 3.93 -14.52 29.37
#